data_ac58a1c329299650c8a97ae320219e81
#
_entry.id   ac58a1c329299650c8a97ae320219e81
#
_cell.length_a   1.000
_cell.length_b   1.000
_cell.length_c   1.000
_cell.angle_alpha   90.00
_cell.angle_beta   90.00
_cell.angle_gamma   90.00
#
_symmetry.space_group_name_H-M   'P 1'
#
loop_
_entity.id
_entity.type
_entity.pdbx_description
1 polymer ?
#
loop_
_entity_poly.entity_id
_entity_poly.type
_entity_poly.pdbx_seq_one_letter_code
_entity_poly.pdbx_strand_id
1 'polypeptide(L)'
;HHQMTKLRKCGLVTAQVDGKWHRNILRGGSMAAATSLVESNALAVLEIRLSELAQMVEPSETRMAIAAEEDERAFSIRISEPGPTIDGCDAACALVRDLGLAGESQREGDTLARDLLVELSSAQQPITILVLSERLSESRGRVSTVIDRMRSAGLVERVPMIDRIPQDVFSGLVRQLDARGEDWLMTRGGLGRLDEKVSKALVDGASKGSLDIDTVRGIISTVTITDQRVLLNTLGGRMPYGFRLAGADGASVSNRVMRLAERSLRRVRTVSQRLEESLSGNI
;
A
#
# COMPACT_ATOMS: atom_id res chain seq x y z
N HIS A 1 25.46 -17.51 8.96
CA HIS A 1 24.89 -18.84 9.27
C HIS A 1 23.40 -18.92 8.92
N HIS A 2 22.60 -17.94 9.31
CA HIS A 2 21.14 -17.93 9.10
C HIS A 2 20.72 -18.00 7.61
N GLN A 3 21.41 -17.30 6.71
CA GLN A 3 21.11 -17.34 5.27
C GLN A 3 21.37 -18.71 4.65
N MET A 4 22.47 -19.37 5.04
CA MET A 4 22.78 -20.72 4.57
C MET A 4 21.74 -21.76 5.02
N THR A 5 21.18 -21.59 6.22
CA THR A 5 20.09 -22.44 6.70
C THR A 5 18.84 -22.28 5.85
N LYS A 6 18.49 -21.05 5.47
CA LYS A 6 17.37 -20.78 4.56
C LYS A 6 17.59 -21.42 3.19
N LEU A 7 18.77 -21.24 2.60
CA LEU A 7 19.12 -21.83 1.30
C LEU A 7 19.08 -23.36 1.31
N ARG A 8 19.52 -24.00 2.41
CA ARG A 8 19.38 -25.46 2.58
C ARG A 8 17.94 -25.90 2.71
N LYS A 9 17.12 -25.17 3.49
CA LYS A 9 15.69 -25.48 3.65
C LYS A 9 14.92 -25.37 2.33
N CYS A 10 15.31 -24.45 1.46
CA CYS A 10 14.74 -24.32 0.11
C CYS A 10 15.30 -25.32 -0.91
N GLY A 11 16.21 -26.22 -0.50
CA GLY A 11 16.81 -27.20 -1.41
C GLY A 11 17.82 -26.64 -2.43
N LEU A 12 18.13 -25.33 -2.36
CA LEU A 12 19.07 -24.66 -3.25
C LEU A 12 20.54 -25.02 -2.96
N VAL A 13 20.81 -25.43 -1.73
CA VAL A 13 22.15 -25.79 -1.27
C VAL A 13 22.09 -27.12 -0.53
N THR A 14 23.04 -28.04 -0.86
CA THR A 14 23.32 -29.25 -0.08
C THR A 14 24.64 -29.13 0.64
N ALA A 15 24.73 -29.75 1.81
CA ALA A 15 25.98 -29.91 2.52
C ALA A 15 26.61 -31.26 2.13
N GLN A 16 27.82 -31.22 1.64
CA GLN A 16 28.65 -32.43 1.44
C GLN A 16 29.71 -32.45 2.53
N VAL A 17 29.86 -33.59 3.18
CA VAL A 17 30.89 -33.80 4.20
C VAL A 17 32.15 -34.30 3.49
N ASP A 18 33.24 -33.56 3.66
CA ASP A 18 34.57 -33.91 3.12
C ASP A 18 35.55 -33.90 4.31
N GLY A 19 35.72 -35.05 4.95
CA GLY A 19 36.48 -35.20 6.17
C GLY A 19 35.94 -34.34 7.32
N LYS A 20 36.74 -33.39 7.79
CA LYS A 20 36.33 -32.40 8.85
C LYS A 20 35.56 -31.19 8.31
N TRP A 21 35.43 -31.08 6.99
CA TRP A 21 34.87 -29.91 6.34
C TRP A 21 33.45 -30.16 5.84
N HIS A 22 32.58 -29.20 6.04
CA HIS A 22 31.26 -29.16 5.41
C HIS A 22 31.28 -28.18 4.24
N ARG A 23 31.31 -28.73 3.02
CA ARG A 23 31.21 -27.92 1.79
C ARG A 23 29.75 -27.71 1.45
N ASN A 24 29.38 -26.45 1.14
CA ASN A 24 28.06 -26.15 0.65
C ASN A 24 28.10 -26.13 -0.87
N ILE A 25 27.29 -26.96 -1.50
CA ILE A 25 27.21 -27.10 -2.96
C ILE A 25 25.85 -26.58 -3.42
N LEU A 26 25.86 -25.68 -4.40
CA LEU A 26 24.66 -25.24 -5.08
C LEU A 26 24.12 -26.37 -5.96
N ARG A 27 22.79 -26.58 -5.87
CA ARG A 27 22.10 -27.50 -6.78
C ARG A 27 21.63 -26.69 -7.99
N GLY A 28 22.41 -26.71 -9.11
CA GLY A 28 22.11 -25.96 -10.33
C GLY A 28 20.97 -26.55 -11.14
N GLY A 29 21.09 -27.80 -11.54
CA GLY A 29 20.29 -28.41 -12.59
C GLY A 29 18.79 -28.63 -12.35
N SER A 30 18.21 -28.13 -11.24
CA SER A 30 16.77 -28.23 -10.96
C SER A 30 16.13 -26.88 -10.57
N MET A 31 16.85 -25.77 -10.63
CA MET A 31 16.35 -24.47 -10.16
C MET A 31 15.26 -23.91 -11.07
N ALA A 32 15.46 -23.97 -12.39
CA ALA A 32 14.46 -23.50 -13.34
C ALA A 32 13.17 -24.34 -13.26
N ALA A 33 13.29 -25.67 -13.14
CA ALA A 33 12.15 -26.57 -12.99
C ALA A 33 11.41 -26.34 -11.67
N ALA A 34 12.12 -26.19 -10.55
CA ALA A 34 11.55 -25.89 -9.25
C ALA A 34 10.84 -24.53 -9.26
N THR A 35 11.44 -23.51 -9.89
CA THR A 35 10.84 -22.19 -10.00
C THR A 35 9.57 -22.21 -10.84
N SER A 36 9.53 -22.98 -11.93
CA SER A 36 8.34 -23.13 -12.77
C SER A 36 7.20 -23.83 -12.02
N LEU A 37 7.52 -24.83 -11.21
CA LEU A 37 6.54 -25.50 -10.37
C LEU A 37 5.96 -24.58 -9.30
N VAL A 38 6.81 -23.79 -8.63
CA VAL A 38 6.38 -22.77 -7.66
C VAL A 38 5.51 -21.71 -8.35
N GLU A 39 5.90 -21.25 -9.55
CA GLU A 39 5.12 -20.31 -10.35
C GLU A 39 3.72 -20.84 -10.64
N SER A 40 3.61 -22.06 -11.15
CA SER A 40 2.32 -22.68 -11.49
C SER A 40 1.41 -22.83 -10.26
N ASN A 41 1.94 -23.32 -9.15
CA ASN A 41 1.17 -23.47 -7.92
C ASN A 41 0.74 -22.12 -7.32
N ALA A 42 1.65 -21.14 -7.33
CA ALA A 42 1.36 -19.80 -6.83
C ALA A 42 0.25 -19.12 -7.65
N LEU A 43 0.32 -19.20 -8.98
CA LEU A 43 -0.71 -18.63 -9.85
C LEU A 43 -2.06 -19.31 -9.69
N ALA A 44 -2.09 -20.63 -9.51
CA ALA A 44 -3.34 -21.38 -9.29
C ALA A 44 -4.05 -20.93 -7.99
N VAL A 45 -3.31 -20.77 -6.89
CA VAL A 45 -3.87 -20.26 -5.63
C VAL A 45 -4.39 -18.84 -5.80
N LEU A 46 -3.59 -17.98 -6.46
CA LEU A 46 -3.98 -16.59 -6.72
C LEU A 46 -5.24 -16.51 -7.57
N GLU A 47 -5.36 -17.29 -8.64
CA GLU A 47 -6.52 -17.30 -9.52
C GLU A 47 -7.81 -17.60 -8.76
N ILE A 48 -7.80 -18.61 -7.89
CA ILE A 48 -8.94 -18.96 -7.04
C ILE A 48 -9.30 -17.80 -6.13
N ARG A 49 -8.35 -17.27 -5.36
CA ARG A 49 -8.61 -16.21 -4.37
C ARG A 49 -8.97 -14.88 -5.00
N LEU A 50 -8.38 -14.54 -6.13
CA LEU A 50 -8.71 -13.31 -6.84
C LEU A 50 -10.06 -13.39 -7.56
N SER A 51 -10.52 -14.58 -7.97
CA SER A 51 -11.88 -14.76 -8.49
C SER A 51 -12.94 -14.54 -7.40
N GLU A 52 -12.68 -14.99 -6.17
CA GLU A 52 -13.54 -14.73 -5.01
C GLU A 52 -13.54 -13.23 -4.65
N LEU A 53 -12.38 -12.59 -4.65
CA LEU A 53 -12.27 -11.13 -4.44
C LEU A 53 -13.06 -10.34 -5.48
N ALA A 54 -13.01 -10.77 -6.74
CA ALA A 54 -13.73 -10.10 -7.82
C ALA A 54 -15.26 -10.06 -7.57
N GLN A 55 -15.80 -11.05 -6.87
CA GLN A 55 -17.23 -11.12 -6.52
C GLN A 55 -17.58 -10.31 -5.27
N MET A 56 -16.62 -10.09 -4.37
CA MET A 56 -16.84 -9.38 -3.11
C MET A 56 -16.81 -7.85 -3.25
N VAL A 57 -16.10 -7.33 -4.24
CA VAL A 57 -15.86 -5.90 -4.37
C VAL A 57 -17.03 -5.22 -5.06
N GLU A 58 -17.68 -4.31 -4.36
CA GLU A 58 -18.74 -3.47 -4.94
C GLU A 58 -18.16 -2.54 -6.01
N PRO A 59 -18.72 -2.51 -7.24
CA PRO A 59 -18.29 -1.58 -8.27
C PRO A 59 -18.49 -0.13 -7.84
N SER A 60 -17.56 0.75 -8.22
CA SER A 60 -17.64 2.17 -7.89
C SER A 60 -16.97 3.03 -8.95
N GLU A 61 -17.74 3.87 -9.62
CA GLU A 61 -17.22 4.85 -10.58
C GLU A 61 -16.42 5.96 -9.89
N THR A 62 -16.79 6.32 -8.65
CA THR A 62 -16.14 7.40 -7.92
C THR A 62 -14.86 6.98 -7.21
N ARG A 63 -14.67 5.67 -6.97
CA ARG A 63 -13.48 5.16 -6.27
C ARG A 63 -12.19 5.60 -6.96
N MET A 64 -12.16 5.64 -8.28
CA MET A 64 -10.97 5.97 -9.08
C MET A 64 -10.91 7.45 -9.51
N ALA A 65 -11.82 8.31 -9.03
CA ALA A 65 -11.88 9.72 -9.44
C ALA A 65 -10.61 10.53 -9.14
N ILE A 66 -9.89 10.18 -8.08
CA ILE A 66 -8.62 10.83 -7.71
C ILE A 66 -7.48 9.85 -8.00
N ALA A 67 -6.41 10.33 -8.64
CA ALA A 67 -5.22 9.52 -8.90
C ALA A 67 -4.54 9.10 -7.59
N ALA A 68 -4.16 7.83 -7.49
CA ALA A 68 -3.35 7.35 -6.38
C ALA A 68 -1.92 7.87 -6.49
N GLU A 69 -1.21 7.95 -5.36
CA GLU A 69 0.23 8.16 -5.39
C GLU A 69 0.94 6.89 -5.89
N GLU A 70 2.05 7.08 -6.60
CA GLU A 70 2.94 5.97 -6.93
C GLU A 70 3.46 5.32 -5.64
N ASP A 71 3.36 4.00 -5.58
CA ASP A 71 3.87 3.24 -4.46
C ASP A 71 5.22 2.63 -4.83
N GLU A 72 6.28 3.13 -4.20
CA GLU A 72 7.66 2.65 -4.38
C GLU A 72 7.90 1.30 -3.69
N ARG A 73 6.91 0.78 -2.97
CA ARG A 73 7.04 -0.49 -2.26
C ARG A 73 7.23 -1.65 -3.21
N ALA A 74 8.11 -2.54 -2.82
CA ALA A 74 8.25 -3.80 -3.52
C ALA A 74 6.96 -4.61 -3.38
N PHE A 75 6.51 -5.20 -4.49
CA PHE A 75 5.42 -6.17 -4.46
C PHE A 75 5.80 -7.35 -3.57
N SER A 76 4.93 -7.69 -2.64
CA SER A 76 5.13 -8.78 -1.69
C SER A 76 3.80 -9.42 -1.33
N ILE A 77 3.68 -10.70 -1.62
CA ILE A 77 2.62 -11.58 -1.13
C ILE A 77 3.26 -12.84 -0.57
N ARG A 78 2.60 -13.45 0.39
CA ARG A 78 2.99 -14.74 0.93
C ARG A 78 1.90 -15.74 0.62
N ILE A 79 2.08 -16.52 -0.43
CA ILE A 79 1.14 -17.55 -0.80
C ILE A 79 1.35 -18.77 0.10
N SER A 80 0.28 -19.19 0.76
CA SER A 80 0.23 -20.42 1.54
C SER A 80 -0.51 -21.49 0.75
N GLU A 81 -0.17 -22.74 0.95
CA GLU A 81 -0.98 -23.85 0.44
C GLU A 81 -2.40 -23.70 0.99
N PRO A 82 -3.45 -23.82 0.15
CA PRO A 82 -4.83 -23.74 0.62
C PRO A 82 -5.06 -24.80 1.70
N GLY A 83 -5.34 -24.35 2.90
CA GLY A 83 -5.67 -25.25 4.00
C GLY A 83 -7.08 -25.82 3.85
N PRO A 84 -7.45 -26.81 4.66
CA PRO A 84 -8.82 -27.31 4.69
C PRO A 84 -9.79 -26.16 4.97
N THR A 85 -11.01 -26.28 4.44
CA THR A 85 -12.08 -25.33 4.73
C THR A 85 -12.28 -25.26 6.24
N ILE A 86 -12.12 -24.07 6.81
CA ILE A 86 -12.37 -23.84 8.24
C ILE A 86 -13.82 -23.42 8.38
N ASP A 87 -14.57 -24.05 9.27
CA ASP A 87 -15.94 -23.67 9.56
C ASP A 87 -16.01 -22.20 9.96
N GLY A 88 -16.88 -21.43 9.28
CA GLY A 88 -17.02 -19.98 9.49
C GLY A 88 -16.00 -19.10 8.79
N CYS A 89 -15.08 -19.65 7.99
CA CYS A 89 -14.15 -18.90 7.16
C CYS A 89 -14.81 -18.57 5.80
N ASP A 90 -15.17 -17.29 5.61
CA ASP A 90 -15.69 -16.78 4.34
C ASP A 90 -14.57 -16.52 3.32
N ALA A 91 -14.95 -16.07 2.11
CA ALA A 91 -14.00 -15.76 1.03
C ALA A 91 -12.94 -14.71 1.44
N ALA A 92 -13.31 -13.69 2.22
CA ALA A 92 -12.40 -12.69 2.72
C ALA A 92 -11.37 -13.27 3.71
N CYS A 93 -11.85 -14.13 4.62
CA CYS A 93 -10.99 -14.85 5.56
C CYS A 93 -10.00 -15.77 4.81
N ALA A 94 -10.48 -16.54 3.84
CA ALA A 94 -9.64 -17.43 3.04
C ALA A 94 -8.56 -16.66 2.25
N LEU A 95 -8.95 -15.56 1.61
CA LEU A 95 -8.02 -14.70 0.87
C LEU A 95 -6.94 -14.12 1.80
N VAL A 96 -7.33 -13.55 2.93
CA VAL A 96 -6.40 -12.96 3.91
C VAL A 96 -5.40 -13.99 4.41
N ARG A 97 -5.86 -15.21 4.72
CA ARG A 97 -5.02 -16.31 5.18
C ARG A 97 -4.04 -16.76 4.11
N ASP A 98 -4.56 -17.09 2.93
CA ASP A 98 -3.78 -17.74 1.88
C ASP A 98 -2.80 -16.78 1.19
N LEU A 99 -3.07 -15.46 1.23
CA LEU A 99 -2.14 -14.42 0.77
C LEU A 99 -1.29 -13.80 1.89
N GLY A 100 -1.40 -14.30 3.11
CA GLY A 100 -0.60 -13.89 4.26
C GLY A 100 -0.78 -12.43 4.66
N LEU A 101 -1.95 -11.83 4.41
CA LEU A 101 -2.22 -10.41 4.67
C LEU A 101 -2.30 -10.09 6.16
N ALA A 102 -2.70 -11.05 6.99
CA ALA A 102 -2.72 -10.89 8.46
C ALA A 102 -1.31 -10.88 9.07
N GLY A 103 -0.30 -11.45 8.37
CA GLY A 103 1.09 -11.54 8.82
C GLY A 103 1.41 -12.83 9.57
N GLU A 104 2.67 -12.96 9.98
CA GLU A 104 3.19 -14.19 10.59
C GLU A 104 2.73 -14.41 12.04
N SER A 105 2.36 -13.32 12.73
CA SER A 105 2.00 -13.31 14.15
C SER A 105 0.50 -13.17 14.36
N GLN A 106 -0.30 -13.67 13.42
CA GLN A 106 -1.76 -13.63 13.57
C GLN A 106 -2.15 -14.40 14.84
N ARG A 107 -2.86 -13.72 15.74
CA ARG A 107 -3.43 -14.36 16.93
C ARG A 107 -4.67 -15.15 16.53
N GLU A 108 -4.93 -16.24 17.22
CA GLU A 108 -6.19 -16.96 17.06
C GLU A 108 -7.36 -16.01 17.32
N GLY A 109 -8.33 -15.98 16.38
CA GLY A 109 -9.47 -15.06 16.43
C GLY A 109 -9.19 -13.62 15.95
N ASP A 110 -7.98 -13.31 15.43
CA ASP A 110 -7.70 -11.98 14.87
C ASP A 110 -8.35 -11.82 13.47
N THR A 111 -9.41 -11.04 13.41
CA THR A 111 -10.18 -10.78 12.18
C THR A 111 -9.81 -9.47 11.48
N LEU A 112 -8.91 -8.66 12.03
CA LEU A 112 -8.64 -7.30 11.56
C LEU A 112 -8.36 -7.21 10.04
N ALA A 113 -7.55 -8.10 9.49
CA ALA A 113 -7.23 -8.05 8.06
C ALA A 113 -8.44 -8.40 7.18
N ARG A 114 -9.27 -9.35 7.62
CA ARG A 114 -10.55 -9.68 6.98
C ARG A 114 -11.52 -8.50 7.02
N ASP A 115 -11.68 -7.90 8.18
CA ASP A 115 -12.65 -6.82 8.39
C ASP A 115 -12.22 -5.55 7.63
N LEU A 116 -10.93 -5.25 7.57
CA LEU A 116 -10.37 -4.20 6.72
C LEU A 116 -10.63 -4.46 5.23
N LEU A 117 -10.48 -5.70 4.77
CA LEU A 117 -10.76 -6.05 3.38
C LEU A 117 -12.24 -5.86 3.05
N VAL A 118 -13.14 -6.32 3.93
CA VAL A 118 -14.60 -6.16 3.77
C VAL A 118 -14.97 -4.68 3.75
N GLU A 119 -14.46 -3.88 4.69
CA GLU A 119 -14.72 -2.44 4.77
C GLU A 119 -14.27 -1.70 3.51
N LEU A 120 -13.09 -2.05 2.98
CA LEU A 120 -12.58 -1.45 1.75
C LEU A 120 -13.30 -1.93 0.49
N SER A 121 -13.86 -3.15 0.52
CA SER A 121 -14.60 -3.73 -0.62
C SER A 121 -15.91 -3.01 -0.91
N SER A 122 -16.59 -2.52 0.13
CA SER A 122 -17.83 -1.75 0.04
C SER A 122 -17.61 -0.23 -0.06
N ALA A 123 -16.39 0.24 0.21
CA ALA A 123 -16.10 1.66 0.25
C ALA A 123 -16.14 2.32 -1.13
N GLN A 124 -16.98 3.36 -1.26
CA GLN A 124 -17.11 4.17 -2.47
C GLN A 124 -16.04 5.28 -2.55
N GLN A 125 -15.49 5.69 -1.39
CA GLN A 125 -14.50 6.75 -1.26
C GLN A 125 -13.28 6.27 -0.46
N PRO A 126 -12.10 6.87 -0.65
CA PRO A 126 -10.93 6.55 0.16
C PRO A 126 -11.18 6.78 1.65
N ILE A 127 -10.77 5.86 2.50
CA ILE A 127 -10.95 5.92 3.96
C ILE A 127 -9.60 6.14 4.64
N THR A 128 -9.54 7.03 5.63
CA THR A 128 -8.30 7.29 6.39
C THR A 128 -8.06 6.21 7.44
N ILE A 129 -6.79 6.03 7.86
CA ILE A 129 -6.43 5.11 8.96
C ILE A 129 -7.21 5.45 10.24
N LEU A 130 -7.46 6.73 10.51
CA LEU A 130 -8.22 7.15 11.68
C LEU A 130 -9.64 6.58 11.64
N VAL A 131 -10.36 6.79 10.54
CA VAL A 131 -11.73 6.31 10.38
C VAL A 131 -11.79 4.78 10.43
N LEU A 132 -10.85 4.08 9.76
CA LEU A 132 -10.78 2.62 9.81
C LEU A 132 -10.52 2.12 11.25
N SER A 133 -9.63 2.77 12.00
CA SER A 133 -9.34 2.38 13.38
C SER A 133 -10.55 2.59 14.31
N GLU A 134 -11.31 3.66 14.10
CA GLU A 134 -12.53 3.95 14.88
C GLU A 134 -13.65 2.95 14.56
N ARG A 135 -13.91 2.69 13.26
CA ARG A 135 -14.95 1.74 12.83
C ARG A 135 -14.69 0.31 13.32
N LEU A 136 -13.44 -0.12 13.28
CA LEU A 136 -13.05 -1.47 13.67
C LEU A 136 -12.66 -1.58 15.16
N SER A 137 -12.73 -0.48 15.92
CA SER A 137 -12.32 -0.42 17.33
C SER A 137 -10.89 -0.93 17.57
N GLU A 138 -9.98 -0.62 16.62
CA GLU A 138 -8.60 -1.08 16.61
C GLU A 138 -7.59 0.05 16.70
N SER A 139 -6.36 -0.26 17.12
CA SER A 139 -5.30 0.75 17.17
C SER A 139 -4.85 1.16 15.77
N ARG A 140 -4.55 2.45 15.58
CA ARG A 140 -4.04 2.99 14.30
C ARG A 140 -2.78 2.26 13.83
N GLY A 141 -1.91 1.85 14.73
CA GLY A 141 -0.69 1.12 14.40
C GLY A 141 -0.96 -0.26 13.79
N ARG A 142 -1.93 -1.01 14.37
CA ARG A 142 -2.33 -2.31 13.83
C ARG A 142 -2.99 -2.15 12.45
N VAL A 143 -3.95 -1.23 12.32
CA VAL A 143 -4.61 -0.92 11.05
C VAL A 143 -3.58 -0.52 9.98
N SER A 144 -2.65 0.40 10.30
CA SER A 144 -1.60 0.82 9.38
C SER A 144 -0.74 -0.36 8.91
N THR A 145 -0.36 -1.26 9.82
CA THR A 145 0.47 -2.42 9.49
C THR A 145 -0.22 -3.37 8.49
N VAL A 146 -1.52 -3.61 8.69
CA VAL A 146 -2.28 -4.48 7.77
C VAL A 146 -2.49 -3.78 6.43
N ILE A 147 -2.87 -2.50 6.43
CA ILE A 147 -2.99 -1.69 5.20
C ILE A 147 -1.68 -1.68 4.41
N ASP A 148 -0.53 -1.56 5.08
CA ASP A 148 0.78 -1.59 4.42
C ASP A 148 1.07 -2.94 3.77
N ARG A 149 0.63 -4.06 4.35
CA ARG A 149 0.71 -5.38 3.70
C ARG A 149 -0.21 -5.48 2.49
N MET A 150 -1.44 -5.01 2.60
CA MET A 150 -2.38 -4.98 1.47
C MET A 150 -1.87 -4.09 0.33
N ARG A 151 -1.19 -2.98 0.64
CA ARG A 151 -0.51 -2.14 -0.35
C ARG A 151 0.65 -2.87 -1.02
N SER A 152 1.50 -3.53 -0.25
CA SER A 152 2.59 -4.34 -0.82
C SER A 152 2.07 -5.50 -1.67
N ALA A 153 0.89 -6.04 -1.37
CA ALA A 153 0.20 -7.03 -2.18
C ALA A 153 -0.50 -6.45 -3.43
N GLY A 154 -0.48 -5.13 -3.62
CA GLY A 154 -1.13 -4.47 -4.74
C GLY A 154 -2.65 -4.38 -4.67
N LEU A 155 -3.26 -4.78 -3.55
CA LEU A 155 -4.71 -4.74 -3.32
C LEU A 155 -5.21 -3.33 -3.00
N VAL A 156 -4.43 -2.57 -2.25
CA VAL A 156 -4.79 -1.25 -1.74
C VAL A 156 -3.81 -0.20 -2.23
N GLU A 157 -4.30 0.99 -2.51
CA GLU A 157 -3.49 2.14 -2.87
C GLU A 157 -3.77 3.33 -1.96
N ARG A 158 -2.78 4.21 -1.85
CA ARG A 158 -2.85 5.45 -1.08
C ARG A 158 -3.25 6.60 -1.99
N VAL A 159 -4.22 7.39 -1.55
CA VAL A 159 -4.79 8.49 -2.32
C VAL A 159 -4.72 9.78 -1.51
N PRO A 160 -4.24 10.90 -2.08
CA PRO A 160 -4.29 12.18 -1.41
C PRO A 160 -5.75 12.64 -1.25
N MET A 161 -6.14 13.02 -0.04
CA MET A 161 -7.48 13.52 0.27
C MET A 161 -7.56 15.02 -0.06
N ILE A 162 -7.57 15.32 -1.36
CA ILE A 162 -7.50 16.71 -1.86
C ILE A 162 -8.63 17.55 -1.33
N ASP A 163 -9.83 17.00 -1.20
CA ASP A 163 -11.02 17.72 -0.71
C ASP A 163 -10.91 18.21 0.74
N ARG A 164 -9.96 17.64 1.51
CA ARG A 164 -9.68 18.05 2.89
C ARG A 164 -8.64 19.15 3.02
N ILE A 165 -7.86 19.38 1.97
CA ILE A 165 -6.77 20.38 1.99
C ILE A 165 -7.30 21.78 2.35
N PRO A 166 -8.43 22.27 1.78
CA PRO A 166 -8.96 23.59 2.13
C PRO A 166 -9.22 23.77 3.62
N GLN A 167 -9.78 22.75 4.27
CA GLN A 167 -10.07 22.79 5.72
C GLN A 167 -8.77 22.81 6.55
N ASP A 168 -7.80 21.99 6.18
CA ASP A 168 -6.53 21.92 6.90
C ASP A 168 -5.69 23.19 6.69
N VAL A 169 -5.73 23.76 5.48
CA VAL A 169 -5.09 25.06 5.17
C VAL A 169 -5.77 26.18 5.95
N PHE A 170 -7.11 26.27 5.93
CA PHE A 170 -7.86 27.24 6.71
C PHE A 170 -7.49 27.21 8.20
N SER A 171 -7.57 26.02 8.81
CA SER A 171 -7.24 25.84 10.22
C SER A 171 -5.79 26.17 10.53
N GLY A 172 -4.87 25.85 9.62
CA GLY A 172 -3.46 26.17 9.72
C GLY A 172 -3.19 27.67 9.62
N LEU A 173 -3.83 28.36 8.67
CA LEU A 173 -3.71 29.80 8.49
C LEU A 173 -4.17 30.57 9.72
N VAL A 174 -5.40 30.32 10.20
CA VAL A 174 -5.95 31.01 11.38
C VAL A 174 -5.02 30.78 12.59
N ARG A 175 -4.66 29.54 12.87
CA ARG A 175 -3.76 29.22 13.99
C ARG A 175 -2.41 29.90 13.90
N GLN A 176 -1.78 29.97 12.71
CA GLN A 176 -0.47 30.57 12.56
C GLN A 176 -0.53 32.11 12.52
N LEU A 177 -1.61 32.69 12.00
CA LEU A 177 -1.85 34.11 12.05
C LEU A 177 -1.93 34.59 13.51
N ASP A 178 -2.74 33.91 14.33
CA ASP A 178 -2.91 34.24 15.76
C ASP A 178 -1.61 34.06 16.55
N ALA A 179 -0.84 33.01 16.24
CA ALA A 179 0.37 32.69 17.00
C ALA A 179 1.61 33.48 16.57
N ARG A 180 1.72 33.87 15.29
CA ARG A 180 2.97 34.34 14.71
C ARG A 180 2.85 35.60 13.82
N GLY A 181 1.63 35.96 13.46
CA GLY A 181 1.34 37.13 12.65
C GLY A 181 1.56 36.94 11.15
N GLU A 182 1.21 38.02 10.41
CA GLU A 182 1.20 38.07 8.95
C GLU A 182 2.60 37.94 8.33
N ASP A 183 3.59 38.65 8.86
CA ASP A 183 4.97 38.62 8.36
C ASP A 183 5.54 37.20 8.36
N TRP A 184 5.23 36.44 9.38
CA TRP A 184 5.67 35.04 9.44
C TRP A 184 4.98 34.19 8.38
N LEU A 185 3.70 34.38 8.14
CA LEU A 185 2.93 33.67 7.11
C LEU A 185 3.56 33.91 5.72
N MET A 186 3.90 35.14 5.42
CA MET A 186 4.49 35.52 4.13
C MET A 186 5.91 35.02 3.97
N THR A 187 6.72 35.03 5.02
CA THR A 187 8.15 34.68 4.93
C THR A 187 8.42 33.21 5.17
N ARG A 188 7.90 32.63 6.25
CA ARG A 188 8.16 31.25 6.69
C ARG A 188 6.95 30.32 6.57
N GLY A 189 5.74 30.87 6.56
CA GLY A 189 4.48 30.13 6.41
C GLY A 189 4.21 29.61 5.00
N GLY A 190 5.11 29.91 4.05
CA GLY A 190 5.04 29.40 2.68
C GLY A 190 4.15 30.20 1.73
N LEU A 191 3.40 31.20 2.23
CA LEU A 191 2.51 32.01 1.39
C LEU A 191 3.28 32.84 0.37
N GLY A 192 4.44 33.39 0.73
CA GLY A 192 5.27 34.17 -0.20
C GLY A 192 5.85 33.38 -1.39
N ARG A 193 5.62 32.08 -1.46
CA ARG A 193 5.99 31.24 -2.62
C ARG A 193 4.85 31.07 -3.62
N LEU A 194 3.64 31.43 -3.23
CA LEU A 194 2.47 31.37 -4.09
C LEU A 194 2.36 32.66 -4.93
N ASP A 195 1.48 32.65 -5.90
CA ASP A 195 1.11 33.85 -6.63
C ASP A 195 0.69 34.97 -5.65
N GLU A 196 1.08 36.20 -5.92
CA GLU A 196 0.83 37.34 -5.02
C GLU A 196 -0.67 37.54 -4.75
N LYS A 197 -1.53 37.34 -5.75
CA LYS A 197 -2.99 37.47 -5.60
C LYS A 197 -3.54 36.41 -4.66
N VAL A 198 -3.04 35.16 -4.77
CA VAL A 198 -3.41 34.03 -3.91
C VAL A 198 -2.97 34.31 -2.47
N SER A 199 -1.72 34.68 -2.28
CA SER A 199 -1.15 34.97 -0.96
C SER A 199 -1.91 36.09 -0.26
N LYS A 200 -2.14 37.20 -0.98
CA LYS A 200 -2.87 38.36 -0.46
C LYS A 200 -4.32 38.01 -0.12
N ALA A 201 -5.01 37.28 -0.99
CA ALA A 201 -6.40 36.88 -0.72
C ALA A 201 -6.52 36.01 0.54
N LEU A 202 -5.59 35.08 0.77
CA LEU A 202 -5.56 34.22 1.96
C LEU A 202 -5.26 35.02 3.24
N VAL A 203 -4.23 35.90 3.20
CA VAL A 203 -3.82 36.70 4.37
C VAL A 203 -4.88 37.75 4.71
N ASP A 204 -5.33 38.51 3.73
CA ASP A 204 -6.37 39.54 3.93
C ASP A 204 -7.69 38.94 4.46
N GLY A 205 -8.08 37.81 3.88
CA GLY A 205 -9.27 37.08 4.31
C GLY A 205 -9.18 36.57 5.75
N ALA A 206 -8.01 35.99 6.12
CA ALA A 206 -7.76 35.54 7.48
C ALA A 206 -7.69 36.70 8.48
N SER A 207 -6.97 37.79 8.17
CA SER A 207 -6.81 38.96 9.04
C SER A 207 -8.13 39.70 9.29
N LYS A 208 -9.02 39.70 8.29
CA LYS A 208 -10.35 40.31 8.40
C LYS A 208 -11.40 39.40 9.01
N GLY A 209 -11.07 38.14 9.28
CA GLY A 209 -12.02 37.12 9.75
C GLY A 209 -13.12 36.77 8.74
N SER A 210 -12.92 37.10 7.46
CA SER A 210 -13.87 36.85 6.37
C SER A 210 -13.53 35.56 5.58
N LEU A 211 -12.45 34.85 5.95
CA LEU A 211 -12.07 33.61 5.32
C LEU A 211 -12.91 32.46 5.87
N ASP A 212 -13.44 31.65 4.97
CA ASP A 212 -14.06 30.35 5.29
C ASP A 212 -13.46 29.23 4.42
N ILE A 213 -13.89 28.00 4.68
CA ILE A 213 -13.36 26.82 3.99
C ILE A 213 -13.65 26.85 2.49
N ASP A 214 -14.83 27.35 2.09
CA ASP A 214 -15.22 27.38 0.68
C ASP A 214 -14.46 28.47 -0.09
N THR A 215 -14.24 29.61 0.55
CA THR A 215 -13.37 30.66 0.03
C THR A 215 -11.94 30.16 -0.14
N VAL A 216 -11.38 29.47 0.86
CA VAL A 216 -10.05 28.83 0.75
C VAL A 216 -10.03 27.81 -0.38
N ARG A 217 -11.06 26.97 -0.51
CA ARG A 217 -11.18 26.01 -1.62
C ARG A 217 -11.14 26.69 -2.97
N GLY A 218 -11.89 27.77 -3.15
CA GLY A 218 -11.88 28.57 -4.38
C GLY A 218 -10.51 29.16 -4.69
N ILE A 219 -9.85 29.74 -3.70
CA ILE A 219 -8.52 30.36 -3.86
C ILE A 219 -7.46 29.29 -4.21
N ILE A 220 -7.36 28.20 -3.45
CA ILE A 220 -6.30 27.21 -3.65
C ILE A 220 -6.56 26.26 -4.82
N SER A 221 -7.77 26.25 -5.40
CA SER A 221 -8.07 25.45 -6.60
C SER A 221 -7.21 25.86 -7.81
N THR A 222 -6.70 27.07 -7.83
CA THR A 222 -5.79 27.58 -8.86
C THR A 222 -4.32 27.24 -8.61
N VAL A 223 -4.00 26.71 -7.42
CA VAL A 223 -2.66 26.36 -6.98
C VAL A 223 -2.36 24.90 -7.29
N THR A 224 -1.14 24.59 -7.75
CA THR A 224 -0.77 23.20 -8.02
C THR A 224 -0.85 22.32 -6.77
N ILE A 225 -1.15 21.04 -6.91
CA ILE A 225 -1.20 20.10 -5.77
C ILE A 225 0.13 20.06 -5.01
N THR A 226 1.24 20.23 -5.71
CA THR A 226 2.58 20.29 -5.10
C THR A 226 2.70 21.52 -4.19
N ASP A 227 2.27 22.69 -4.66
CA ASP A 227 2.32 23.93 -3.87
C ASP A 227 1.33 23.90 -2.72
N GLN A 228 0.13 23.33 -2.91
CA GLN A 228 -0.84 23.10 -1.83
C GLN A 228 -0.23 22.21 -0.72
N ARG A 229 0.51 21.17 -1.11
CA ARG A 229 1.24 20.28 -0.17
C ARG A 229 2.32 21.04 0.60
N VAL A 230 3.11 21.86 -0.09
CA VAL A 230 4.13 22.69 0.54
C VAL A 230 3.50 23.68 1.51
N LEU A 231 2.45 24.39 1.09
CA LEU A 231 1.71 25.31 1.94
C LEU A 231 1.17 24.62 3.19
N LEU A 232 0.51 23.50 3.03
CA LEU A 232 -0.04 22.72 4.14
C LEU A 232 1.05 22.32 5.15
N ASN A 233 2.20 21.82 4.67
CA ASN A 233 3.32 21.43 5.52
C ASN A 233 3.92 22.62 6.28
N THR A 234 4.06 23.77 5.64
CA THR A 234 4.62 24.97 6.28
C THR A 234 3.65 25.56 7.32
N LEU A 235 2.35 25.39 7.14
CA LEU A 235 1.34 25.75 8.14
C LEU A 235 1.25 24.74 9.30
N GLY A 236 2.08 23.69 9.29
CA GLY A 236 2.15 22.66 10.33
C GLY A 236 1.11 21.54 10.18
N GLY A 237 0.46 21.46 9.02
CA GLY A 237 -0.36 20.34 8.60
C GLY A 237 0.46 19.26 7.91
N ARG A 238 -0.20 18.16 7.55
CA ARG A 238 0.35 17.10 6.69
C ARG A 238 -0.69 16.74 5.66
N MET A 239 -0.24 16.40 4.44
CA MET A 239 -1.15 15.90 3.42
C MET A 239 -1.99 14.76 3.99
N PRO A 240 -3.31 14.90 4.04
CA PRO A 240 -4.18 13.83 4.47
C PRO A 240 -4.25 12.75 3.38
N TYR A 241 -4.17 11.48 3.80
CA TYR A 241 -4.26 10.34 2.91
C TYR A 241 -5.41 9.43 3.30
N GLY A 242 -6.11 8.95 2.28
CA GLY A 242 -7.04 7.85 2.36
C GLY A 242 -6.48 6.59 1.71
N PHE A 243 -7.15 5.48 1.94
CA PHE A 243 -6.86 4.18 1.38
C PHE A 243 -8.11 3.62 0.71
N ARG A 244 -7.93 2.99 -0.44
CA ARG A 244 -8.99 2.36 -1.22
C ARG A 244 -8.46 1.11 -1.90
N LEU A 245 -9.34 0.26 -2.40
CA LEU A 245 -8.93 -0.81 -3.32
C LEU A 245 -8.36 -0.24 -4.61
N ALA A 246 -7.41 -0.95 -5.20
CA ALA A 246 -6.62 -0.51 -6.35
C ALA A 246 -7.33 -0.80 -7.70
N GLY A 247 -8.62 -0.51 -7.76
CA GLY A 247 -9.46 -0.69 -8.94
C GLY A 247 -10.89 -0.23 -8.72
N ALA A 248 -11.62 0.05 -9.81
CA ALA A 248 -13.02 0.49 -9.76
C ALA A 248 -13.98 -0.65 -9.36
N ASP A 249 -13.62 -1.87 -9.70
CA ASP A 249 -14.37 -3.09 -9.44
C ASP A 249 -13.45 -4.24 -9.05
N GLY A 250 -14.02 -5.37 -8.65
CA GLY A 250 -13.26 -6.53 -8.23
C GLY A 250 -12.40 -7.14 -9.33
N ALA A 251 -12.84 -7.10 -10.57
CA ALA A 251 -12.08 -7.62 -11.70
C ALA A 251 -10.81 -6.78 -11.95
N SER A 252 -10.91 -5.46 -11.87
CA SER A 252 -9.75 -4.56 -12.04
C SER A 252 -8.73 -4.71 -10.91
N VAL A 253 -9.18 -4.86 -9.65
CA VAL A 253 -8.29 -5.15 -8.51
C VAL A 253 -7.59 -6.49 -8.70
N SER A 254 -8.35 -7.54 -9.02
CA SER A 254 -7.82 -8.90 -9.23
C SER A 254 -6.80 -8.95 -10.36
N ASN A 255 -7.11 -8.35 -11.50
CA ASN A 255 -6.20 -8.26 -12.64
C ASN A 255 -4.92 -7.48 -12.33
N ARG A 256 -4.99 -6.46 -11.47
CA ARG A 256 -3.81 -5.71 -11.02
C ARG A 256 -2.88 -6.60 -10.19
N VAL A 257 -3.43 -7.28 -9.18
CA VAL A 257 -2.65 -8.19 -8.32
C VAL A 257 -2.03 -9.31 -9.14
N MET A 258 -2.80 -9.95 -10.04
CA MET A 258 -2.33 -11.01 -10.90
C MET A 258 -1.14 -10.55 -11.76
N ARG A 259 -1.26 -9.40 -12.44
CA ARG A 259 -0.16 -8.84 -13.26
C ARG A 259 1.11 -8.55 -12.45
N LEU A 260 0.97 -8.09 -11.20
CA LEU A 260 2.11 -7.84 -10.32
C LEU A 260 2.79 -9.16 -9.91
N ALA A 261 1.99 -10.18 -9.59
CA ALA A 261 2.48 -11.51 -9.25
C ALA A 261 3.20 -12.18 -10.44
N GLU A 262 2.57 -12.21 -11.61
CA GLU A 262 3.19 -12.74 -12.84
C GLU A 262 4.51 -12.06 -13.18
N ARG A 263 4.55 -10.72 -13.10
CA ARG A 263 5.79 -9.96 -13.33
C ARG A 263 6.89 -10.37 -12.35
N SER A 264 6.55 -10.53 -11.09
CA SER A 264 7.51 -10.91 -10.04
C SER A 264 7.99 -12.35 -10.22
N LEU A 265 7.09 -13.28 -10.50
CA LEU A 265 7.42 -14.69 -10.74
C LEU A 265 8.25 -14.86 -12.01
N ARG A 266 7.91 -14.16 -13.10
CA ARG A 266 8.71 -14.13 -14.33
C ARG A 266 10.13 -13.67 -14.08
N ARG A 267 10.30 -12.62 -13.25
CA ARG A 267 11.62 -12.13 -12.86
C ARG A 267 12.41 -13.19 -12.07
N VAL A 268 11.77 -13.85 -11.11
CA VAL A 268 12.39 -14.94 -10.34
C VAL A 268 12.83 -16.08 -11.27
N ARG A 269 11.97 -16.50 -12.20
CA ARG A 269 12.28 -17.53 -13.20
C ARG A 269 13.48 -17.14 -14.06
N THR A 270 13.51 -15.92 -14.59
CA THR A 270 14.63 -15.43 -15.40
C THR A 270 15.96 -15.45 -14.63
N VAL A 271 15.94 -15.03 -13.36
CA VAL A 271 17.14 -15.08 -12.51
C VAL A 271 17.58 -16.51 -12.25
N SER A 272 16.63 -17.43 -12.00
CA SER A 272 16.93 -18.85 -11.80
C SER A 272 17.54 -19.51 -13.03
N GLN A 273 17.02 -19.22 -14.21
CA GLN A 273 17.57 -19.70 -15.49
C GLN A 273 19.00 -19.21 -15.71
N ARG A 274 19.26 -17.93 -15.55
CA ARG A 274 20.61 -17.36 -15.70
C ARG A 274 21.60 -17.95 -14.69
N LEU A 275 21.16 -18.21 -13.48
CA LEU A 275 21.99 -18.83 -12.45
C LEU A 275 22.31 -20.28 -12.83
N GLU A 276 21.34 -21.04 -13.33
CA GLU A 276 21.52 -22.40 -13.82
C GLU A 276 22.51 -22.45 -15.01
N GLU A 277 22.37 -21.56 -15.98
CA GLU A 277 23.30 -21.44 -17.12
C GLU A 277 24.75 -21.14 -16.64
N SER A 278 24.89 -20.20 -15.69
CA SER A 278 26.19 -19.82 -15.13
C SER A 278 26.86 -20.98 -14.38
N LEU A 279 26.08 -21.80 -13.70
CA LEU A 279 26.59 -22.96 -12.95
C LEU A 279 26.94 -24.14 -13.89
N SER A 280 26.19 -24.30 -14.98
CA SER A 280 26.43 -25.36 -15.98
C SER A 280 27.62 -25.05 -16.89
N GLY A 281 27.91 -23.77 -17.13
CA GLY A 281 29.06 -23.35 -17.96
C GLY A 281 30.43 -23.40 -17.27
N ASN A 282 30.46 -23.69 -15.96
CA ASN A 282 31.68 -23.79 -15.16
C ASN A 282 32.09 -25.28 -14.82
N ILE A 283 31.47 -26.26 -15.46
CA ILE A 283 31.82 -27.66 -15.42
C ILE A 283 32.48 -28.07 -16.75
#